data_dc5820c4ab8e9a92c9114a75c077ab37
#
_entry.id   dc5820c4ab8e9a92c9114a75c077ab37
#
_cell.length_a   1.000
_cell.length_b   1.000
_cell.length_c   1.000
_cell.angle_alpha   90.00
_cell.angle_beta   90.00
_cell.angle_gamma   90.00
#
_symmetry.space_group_name_H-M   'P 1'
#
loop_
_entity.id
_entity.type
_entity.pdbx_description
1 polymer ?
#
loop_
_entity_poly.entity_id
_entity_poly.type
_entity_poly.pdbx_seq_one_letter_code
_entity_poly.pdbx_strand_id
1 'polypeptide(L)'
;MPLHHGTTAFSVLARESGDEPIAVYRFPAPDMCRFADLLLHMATLGVRVVNMSMGSFDPADWDCFAGTASKHPTMLFVVSAGNDGRNLDQVPVYPAALRPDNMVTVTSSDDFGRIGHGSNVGSDTVDIMVPAERVSVFDHRGVRNETGGTSYATTRVAGLAMRFLAPNPEASTTDIIAFLVSRTRPVSGAPLVHGWIPDPSDDFGF
;
A
#
# COMPACT_ATOMS: atom_id res chain seq x y z
N MET A 1 -13.45 11.54 -0.30
CA MET A 1 -12.01 11.77 -0.53
C MET A 1 -11.79 13.18 -1.05
N PRO A 2 -10.76 13.90 -0.61
CA PRO A 2 -10.39 15.16 -1.24
C PRO A 2 -10.13 14.95 -2.73
N LEU A 3 -10.54 15.90 -3.57
CA LEU A 3 -10.44 15.82 -5.04
C LEU A 3 -9.00 15.61 -5.58
N HIS A 4 -7.99 15.71 -4.70
CA HIS A 4 -6.57 15.67 -5.06
C HIS A 4 -5.78 14.55 -4.36
N HIS A 5 -6.45 13.67 -3.60
CA HIS A 5 -5.78 12.59 -2.86
C HIS A 5 -4.94 11.69 -3.77
N GLY A 6 -5.47 11.29 -4.92
CA GLY A 6 -4.71 10.49 -5.90
C GLY A 6 -3.47 11.20 -6.43
N THR A 7 -3.54 12.53 -6.64
CA THR A 7 -2.39 13.33 -7.10
C THR A 7 -1.30 13.40 -6.04
N THR A 8 -1.67 13.62 -4.78
CA THR A 8 -0.69 13.67 -3.68
C THR A 8 -0.05 12.29 -3.43
N ALA A 9 -0.83 11.21 -3.46
CA ALA A 9 -0.29 9.85 -3.39
C ALA A 9 0.66 9.57 -4.57
N PHE A 10 0.26 9.91 -5.81
CA PHE A 10 1.13 9.77 -6.98
C PHE A 10 2.44 10.55 -6.83
N SER A 11 2.42 11.77 -6.26
CA SER A 11 3.65 12.56 -6.07
C SER A 11 4.65 11.87 -5.12
N VAL A 12 4.18 11.07 -4.18
CA VAL A 12 5.03 10.24 -3.31
C VAL A 12 5.56 9.04 -4.09
N LEU A 13 4.68 8.31 -4.79
CA LEU A 13 5.08 7.14 -5.56
C LEU A 13 6.13 7.49 -6.61
N ALA A 14 5.90 8.54 -7.40
CA ALA A 14 6.83 8.99 -8.43
C ALA A 14 8.21 9.39 -7.88
N ARG A 15 8.29 9.87 -6.64
CA ARG A 15 9.55 10.18 -5.98
C ARG A 15 10.23 8.91 -5.45
N GLU A 16 9.47 7.96 -4.95
CA GLU A 16 9.99 6.79 -4.24
C GLU A 16 10.10 5.52 -5.10
N SER A 17 9.60 5.53 -6.34
CA SER A 17 9.71 4.38 -7.27
C SER A 17 11.01 4.34 -8.08
N GLY A 18 11.86 5.38 -7.99
CA GLY A 18 12.99 5.53 -8.91
C GLY A 18 12.51 5.90 -10.33
N ASP A 19 13.18 5.36 -11.34
CA ASP A 19 12.86 5.61 -12.75
C ASP A 19 11.84 4.62 -13.34
N GLU A 20 11.19 3.82 -12.48
CA GLU A 20 10.25 2.79 -12.90
C GLU A 20 8.95 3.39 -13.48
N PRO A 21 8.42 2.85 -14.58
CA PRO A 21 7.21 3.35 -15.20
C PRO A 21 5.97 3.17 -14.31
N ILE A 22 5.14 4.20 -14.22
CA ILE A 22 3.92 4.20 -13.42
C ILE A 22 2.70 4.39 -14.32
N ALA A 23 1.75 3.45 -14.26
CA ALA A 23 0.44 3.62 -14.85
C ALA A 23 -0.52 4.25 -13.83
N VAL A 24 -1.17 5.36 -14.20
CA VAL A 24 -2.09 6.07 -13.31
C VAL A 24 -3.51 5.98 -13.85
N TYR A 25 -4.42 5.50 -13.01
CA TYR A 25 -5.83 5.38 -13.35
C TYR A 25 -6.69 6.24 -12.42
N ARG A 26 -7.59 7.01 -13.04
CA ARG A 26 -8.62 7.72 -12.29
C ARG A 26 -9.81 6.78 -12.05
N PHE A 27 -10.13 6.55 -10.79
CA PHE A 27 -11.25 5.74 -10.38
C PHE A 27 -12.28 6.59 -9.60
N PRO A 28 -13.27 7.20 -10.29
CA PRO A 28 -14.10 8.24 -9.70
C PRO A 28 -15.25 7.73 -8.82
N ALA A 29 -15.59 6.45 -8.91
CA ALA A 29 -16.67 5.84 -8.14
C ALA A 29 -16.23 4.48 -7.60
N PRO A 30 -16.67 4.09 -6.40
CA PRO A 30 -16.35 2.80 -5.81
C PRO A 30 -17.16 1.68 -6.48
N ASP A 31 -16.82 1.35 -7.71
CA ASP A 31 -17.32 0.19 -8.44
C ASP A 31 -16.16 -0.79 -8.59
N MET A 32 -16.05 -1.72 -7.64
CA MET A 32 -14.93 -2.63 -7.58
C MET A 32 -15.02 -3.76 -8.62
N CYS A 33 -16.16 -3.98 -9.26
CA CYS A 33 -16.26 -4.85 -10.42
C CYS A 33 -15.59 -4.20 -11.65
N ARG A 34 -15.83 -2.90 -11.87
CA ARG A 34 -15.09 -2.12 -12.88
C ARG A 34 -13.60 -2.01 -12.56
N PHE A 35 -13.24 -1.96 -11.28
CA PHE A 35 -11.83 -2.02 -10.88
C PHE A 35 -11.20 -3.37 -11.22
N ALA A 36 -11.94 -4.48 -11.06
CA ALA A 36 -11.48 -5.80 -11.49
C ALA A 36 -11.20 -5.85 -13.01
N ASP A 37 -12.01 -5.20 -13.83
CA ASP A 37 -11.74 -5.06 -15.29
C ASP A 37 -10.45 -4.28 -15.55
N LEU A 38 -10.17 -3.23 -14.76
CA LEU A 38 -8.90 -2.52 -14.85
C LEU A 38 -7.71 -3.39 -14.49
N LEU A 39 -7.82 -4.30 -13.51
CA LEU A 39 -6.76 -5.25 -13.17
C LEU A 39 -6.43 -6.18 -14.34
N LEU A 40 -7.44 -6.63 -15.09
CA LEU A 40 -7.23 -7.42 -16.30
C LEU A 40 -6.42 -6.63 -17.34
N HIS A 41 -6.75 -5.35 -17.53
CA HIS A 41 -5.98 -4.48 -18.42
C HIS A 41 -4.56 -4.25 -17.90
N MET A 42 -4.37 -3.98 -16.61
CA MET A 42 -3.05 -3.82 -15.98
C MET A 42 -2.18 -5.07 -16.18
N ALA A 43 -2.78 -6.26 -16.11
CA ALA A 43 -2.08 -7.52 -16.38
C ALA A 43 -1.51 -7.56 -17.82
N THR A 44 -2.24 -7.06 -18.81
CA THR A 44 -1.75 -6.99 -20.20
C THR A 44 -0.59 -6.01 -20.38
N LEU A 45 -0.46 -5.04 -19.50
CA LEU A 45 0.65 -4.07 -19.46
C LEU A 45 1.85 -4.56 -18.65
N GLY A 46 1.78 -5.74 -18.05
CA GLY A 46 2.85 -6.27 -17.21
C GLY A 46 3.00 -5.58 -15.85
N VAL A 47 1.92 -4.95 -15.34
CA VAL A 47 1.95 -4.31 -14.00
C VAL A 47 2.19 -5.37 -12.93
N ARG A 48 3.18 -5.14 -12.09
CA ARG A 48 3.62 -6.05 -11.02
C ARG A 48 3.26 -5.57 -9.62
N VAL A 49 3.10 -4.25 -9.42
CA VAL A 49 2.76 -3.66 -8.12
C VAL A 49 1.57 -2.73 -8.29
N VAL A 50 0.53 -2.91 -7.47
CA VAL A 50 -0.69 -2.09 -7.46
C VAL A 50 -0.81 -1.39 -6.12
N ASN A 51 -0.73 -0.06 -6.12
CA ASN A 51 -0.95 0.77 -4.92
C ASN A 51 -2.44 1.03 -4.72
N MET A 52 -3.00 0.59 -3.61
CA MET A 52 -4.42 0.72 -3.28
C MET A 52 -4.63 1.53 -1.99
N SER A 53 -4.52 2.85 -2.10
CA SER A 53 -4.77 3.79 -1.00
C SER A 53 -6.27 4.10 -0.85
N MET A 54 -7.09 3.06 -0.73
CA MET A 54 -8.55 3.14 -0.64
C MET A 54 -9.13 1.99 0.17
N GLY A 55 -10.35 2.14 0.65
CA GLY A 55 -11.09 1.08 1.35
C GLY A 55 -12.52 1.47 1.68
N SER A 56 -13.32 0.49 2.11
CA SER A 56 -14.67 0.65 2.63
C SER A 56 -14.95 -0.35 3.75
N PHE A 57 -16.12 -0.22 4.40
CA PHE A 57 -16.53 -1.12 5.49
C PHE A 57 -17.44 -2.26 5.04
N ASP A 58 -17.96 -2.19 3.82
CA ASP A 58 -18.84 -3.23 3.28
C ASP A 58 -18.01 -4.26 2.50
N PRO A 59 -17.98 -5.54 2.94
CA PRO A 59 -17.30 -6.59 2.21
C PRO A 59 -17.86 -6.82 0.80
N ALA A 60 -19.17 -6.61 0.60
CA ALA A 60 -19.82 -6.81 -0.70
C ALA A 60 -19.28 -5.87 -1.78
N ASP A 61 -18.78 -4.69 -1.42
CA ASP A 61 -18.11 -3.78 -2.36
C ASP A 61 -16.90 -4.43 -3.03
N TRP A 62 -16.29 -5.47 -2.40
CA TRP A 62 -15.00 -6.03 -2.78
C TRP A 62 -15.05 -7.45 -3.37
N ASP A 63 -16.24 -8.04 -3.54
CA ASP A 63 -16.39 -9.42 -4.05
C ASP A 63 -15.73 -9.61 -5.42
N CYS A 64 -15.94 -8.67 -6.35
CA CYS A 64 -15.31 -8.72 -7.67
C CYS A 64 -13.79 -8.59 -7.61
N PHE A 65 -13.26 -7.75 -6.71
CA PHE A 65 -11.83 -7.60 -6.50
C PHE A 65 -11.23 -8.89 -5.93
N ALA A 66 -11.82 -9.46 -4.88
CA ALA A 66 -11.34 -10.68 -4.24
C ALA A 66 -11.23 -11.84 -5.25
N GLY A 67 -12.26 -12.01 -6.08
CA GLY A 67 -12.29 -13.03 -7.13
C GLY A 67 -11.26 -12.80 -8.24
N THR A 68 -10.80 -11.57 -8.45
CA THR A 68 -9.82 -11.22 -9.49
C THR A 68 -8.39 -11.21 -8.95
N ALA A 69 -8.15 -10.68 -7.76
CA ALA A 69 -6.82 -10.56 -7.18
C ALA A 69 -6.10 -11.91 -7.07
N SER A 70 -6.80 -12.95 -6.60
CA SER A 70 -6.24 -14.31 -6.49
C SER A 70 -5.93 -14.98 -7.83
N LYS A 71 -6.53 -14.50 -8.94
CA LYS A 71 -6.24 -14.99 -10.30
C LYS A 71 -5.02 -14.33 -10.94
N HIS A 72 -4.50 -13.28 -10.32
CA HIS A 72 -3.32 -12.56 -10.78
C HIS A 72 -2.17 -12.65 -9.75
N PRO A 73 -1.63 -13.85 -9.49
CA PRO A 73 -0.62 -14.07 -8.46
C PRO A 73 0.70 -13.36 -8.73
N THR A 74 0.91 -12.87 -9.95
CA THR A 74 2.10 -12.08 -10.33
C THR A 74 2.00 -10.60 -9.97
N MET A 75 0.82 -10.12 -9.55
CA MET A 75 0.60 -8.76 -9.08
C MET A 75 0.61 -8.71 -7.55
N LEU A 76 1.44 -7.86 -6.99
CA LEU A 76 1.39 -7.51 -5.57
C LEU A 76 0.41 -6.36 -5.35
N PHE A 77 -0.55 -6.55 -4.46
CA PHE A 77 -1.46 -5.50 -4.00
C PHE A 77 -0.95 -4.91 -2.68
N VAL A 78 -0.56 -3.65 -2.69
CA VAL A 78 -0.18 -2.92 -1.48
C VAL A 78 -1.36 -2.07 -1.05
N VAL A 79 -1.93 -2.38 0.11
CA VAL A 79 -3.25 -1.90 0.55
C VAL A 79 -3.13 -1.11 1.83
N SER A 80 -3.87 0.01 1.94
CA SER A 80 -3.92 0.81 3.16
C SER A 80 -4.81 0.18 4.23
N ALA A 81 -4.33 0.17 5.48
CA ALA A 81 -5.12 -0.30 6.62
C ALA A 81 -6.32 0.61 6.96
N GLY A 82 -6.26 1.90 6.60
CA GLY A 82 -7.27 2.91 6.95
C GLY A 82 -6.87 3.75 8.17
N ASN A 83 -7.65 4.82 8.43
CA ASN A 83 -7.30 5.87 9.38
C ASN A 83 -8.44 6.13 10.39
N ASP A 84 -9.04 5.08 10.93
CA ASP A 84 -10.22 5.14 11.81
C ASP A 84 -9.90 4.75 13.26
N GLY A 85 -8.61 4.53 13.59
CA GLY A 85 -8.14 4.13 14.91
C GLY A 85 -8.62 2.73 15.34
N ARG A 86 -8.85 1.83 14.38
CA ARG A 86 -9.44 0.50 14.61
C ARG A 86 -8.39 -0.60 14.71
N ASN A 87 -8.76 -1.66 15.44
CA ASN A 87 -8.11 -2.95 15.31
C ASN A 87 -8.88 -3.77 14.25
N LEU A 88 -8.26 -4.05 13.12
CA LEU A 88 -8.87 -4.72 11.97
C LEU A 88 -9.18 -6.20 12.22
N ASP A 89 -8.53 -6.81 13.21
CA ASP A 89 -8.84 -8.18 13.65
C ASP A 89 -10.23 -8.25 14.35
N GLN A 90 -10.74 -7.10 14.81
CA GLN A 90 -12.05 -6.99 15.49
C GLN A 90 -13.10 -6.28 14.61
N VAL A 91 -12.69 -5.24 13.90
CA VAL A 91 -13.57 -4.41 13.07
C VAL A 91 -12.93 -4.26 11.69
N PRO A 92 -13.23 -5.16 10.75
CA PRO A 92 -12.56 -5.23 9.46
C PRO A 92 -12.80 -3.97 8.60
N VAL A 93 -11.79 -3.66 7.79
CA VAL A 93 -11.85 -2.70 6.68
C VAL A 93 -11.40 -3.42 5.42
N TYR A 94 -12.08 -3.23 4.33
CA TYR A 94 -11.81 -3.90 3.07
C TYR A 94 -11.13 -2.95 2.08
N PRO A 95 -10.18 -3.44 1.24
CA PRO A 95 -9.83 -4.84 1.02
C PRO A 95 -8.80 -5.40 2.02
N ALA A 96 -8.30 -4.63 2.98
CA ALA A 96 -7.26 -5.06 3.93
C ALA A 96 -7.57 -6.41 4.62
N ALA A 97 -8.85 -6.64 4.98
CA ALA A 97 -9.31 -7.87 5.64
C ALA A 97 -9.45 -9.09 4.72
N LEU A 98 -9.28 -8.95 3.39
CA LEU A 98 -9.40 -10.08 2.45
C LEU A 98 -8.19 -11.03 2.47
N ARG A 99 -7.00 -10.48 2.65
CA ARG A 99 -5.71 -11.18 2.81
C ARG A 99 -5.41 -12.29 1.77
N PRO A 100 -5.53 -12.06 0.46
CA PRO A 100 -4.98 -13.00 -0.51
C PRO A 100 -3.45 -13.04 -0.40
N ASP A 101 -2.82 -14.16 -0.78
CA ASP A 101 -1.37 -14.39 -0.65
C ASP A 101 -0.49 -13.35 -1.35
N ASN A 102 -1.04 -12.63 -2.31
CA ASN A 102 -0.36 -11.57 -3.08
C ASN A 102 -0.72 -10.16 -2.61
N MET A 103 -1.03 -9.99 -1.32
CA MET A 103 -1.38 -8.69 -0.75
C MET A 103 -0.55 -8.39 0.50
N VAL A 104 -0.22 -7.11 0.68
CA VAL A 104 0.42 -6.57 1.88
C VAL A 104 -0.41 -5.40 2.39
N THR A 105 -0.87 -5.48 3.63
CA THR A 105 -1.62 -4.41 4.31
C THR A 105 -0.66 -3.53 5.09
N VAL A 106 -0.73 -2.21 4.84
CA VAL A 106 0.24 -1.24 5.36
C VAL A 106 -0.46 -0.21 6.23
N THR A 107 0.14 0.06 7.39
CA THR A 107 -0.25 1.14 8.29
C THR A 107 0.84 2.21 8.44
N SER A 108 0.48 3.36 9.01
CA SER A 108 1.38 4.50 9.19
C SER A 108 2.05 4.51 10.57
N SER A 109 3.29 4.98 10.61
CA SER A 109 3.99 5.32 11.84
C SER A 109 4.56 6.74 11.81
N ASP A 110 5.00 7.23 12.97
CA ASP A 110 5.97 8.31 13.03
C ASP A 110 7.42 7.80 12.75
N ASP A 111 8.38 8.72 12.74
CA ASP A 111 9.79 8.43 12.46
C ASP A 111 10.48 7.62 13.59
N PHE A 112 9.78 7.35 14.68
CA PHE A 112 10.28 6.59 15.84
C PHE A 112 9.63 5.20 15.96
N GLY A 113 8.82 4.80 15.00
CA GLY A 113 8.11 3.52 15.00
C GLY A 113 6.90 3.46 15.92
N ARG A 114 6.34 4.60 16.32
CA ARG A 114 5.04 4.66 17.02
C ARG A 114 3.92 4.71 15.97
N ILE A 115 2.83 4.00 16.24
CA ILE A 115 1.66 3.99 15.36
C ILE A 115 1.17 5.42 15.11
N GLY A 116 0.92 5.74 13.85
CA GLY A 116 0.41 7.03 13.41
C GLY A 116 -0.96 7.35 14.01
N HIS A 117 -1.21 8.64 14.23
CA HIS A 117 -2.46 9.07 14.84
C HIS A 117 -3.69 8.65 14.00
N GLY A 118 -4.58 7.87 14.60
CA GLY A 118 -5.76 7.32 13.94
C GLY A 118 -5.49 6.17 12.97
N SER A 119 -4.25 5.75 12.76
CA SER A 119 -3.92 4.62 11.88
C SER A 119 -4.46 3.31 12.44
N ASN A 120 -5.08 2.51 11.57
CA ASN A 120 -5.59 1.19 11.92
C ASN A 120 -4.46 0.20 12.14
N VAL A 121 -4.70 -0.81 12.98
CA VAL A 121 -3.75 -1.85 13.38
C VAL A 121 -4.43 -3.24 13.34
N GLY A 122 -3.64 -4.31 13.48
CA GLY A 122 -4.16 -5.67 13.58
C GLY A 122 -3.02 -6.68 13.56
N SER A 123 -2.96 -7.53 14.59
CA SER A 123 -1.90 -8.54 14.74
C SER A 123 -1.97 -9.64 13.68
N ASP A 124 -3.16 -9.86 13.11
CA ASP A 124 -3.41 -10.87 12.08
C ASP A 124 -3.68 -10.23 10.71
N THR A 125 -4.01 -8.92 10.66
CA THR A 125 -4.52 -8.25 9.44
C THR A 125 -3.55 -7.23 8.88
N VAL A 126 -2.75 -6.54 9.69
CA VAL A 126 -1.85 -5.47 9.24
C VAL A 126 -0.41 -5.97 9.23
N ASP A 127 0.18 -6.04 8.04
CA ASP A 127 1.49 -6.67 7.85
C ASP A 127 2.65 -5.78 8.28
N ILE A 128 2.69 -4.55 7.78
CA ILE A 128 3.86 -3.67 7.87
C ILE A 128 3.45 -2.25 8.27
N MET A 129 4.31 -1.61 9.04
CA MET A 129 4.21 -0.20 9.39
C MET A 129 5.41 0.56 8.82
N VAL A 130 5.19 1.78 8.30
CA VAL A 130 6.25 2.67 7.81
C VAL A 130 6.00 4.13 8.20
N PRO A 131 7.05 4.98 8.33
CA PRO A 131 6.88 6.40 8.61
C PRO A 131 6.07 7.08 7.51
N ALA A 132 4.91 7.64 7.86
CA ALA A 132 4.06 8.37 6.93
C ALA A 132 3.14 9.41 7.60
N GLU A 133 3.54 9.95 8.76
CA GLU A 133 2.77 11.00 9.44
C GLU A 133 3.11 12.40 8.93
N ARG A 134 4.28 12.56 8.32
CA ARG A 134 4.77 13.84 7.77
C ARG A 134 5.46 13.63 6.43
N VAL A 135 4.64 13.35 5.41
CA VAL A 135 5.15 13.08 4.07
C VAL A 135 5.00 14.34 3.22
N SER A 136 6.10 14.77 2.60
CA SER A 136 6.07 15.85 1.62
C SER A 136 5.37 15.39 0.34
N VAL A 137 4.38 16.14 -0.10
CA VAL A 137 3.57 15.86 -1.29
C VAL A 137 3.46 17.09 -2.18
N PHE A 138 3.14 16.88 -3.46
CA PHE A 138 2.76 17.95 -4.37
C PHE A 138 1.27 17.83 -4.74
N ASP A 139 0.54 18.93 -4.68
CA ASP A 139 -0.84 19.00 -5.13
C ASP A 139 -0.93 19.16 -6.67
N HIS A 140 -2.15 19.19 -7.19
CA HIS A 140 -2.41 19.34 -8.62
C HIS A 140 -1.96 20.69 -9.22
N ARG A 141 -1.56 21.65 -8.40
CA ARG A 141 -0.99 22.95 -8.81
C ARG A 141 0.53 22.98 -8.69
N GLY A 142 1.14 21.86 -8.27
CA GLY A 142 2.57 21.78 -8.01
C GLY A 142 3.00 22.43 -6.69
N VAL A 143 2.04 22.74 -5.80
CA VAL A 143 2.35 23.32 -4.49
C VAL A 143 2.75 22.21 -3.54
N ARG A 144 3.89 22.39 -2.88
CA ARG A 144 4.40 21.47 -1.86
C ARG A 144 3.60 21.62 -0.55
N ASN A 145 3.16 20.50 -0.01
CA ASN A 145 2.46 20.40 1.25
C ASN A 145 3.02 19.24 2.09
N GLU A 146 2.66 19.16 3.36
CA GLU A 146 2.88 17.99 4.20
C GLU A 146 1.53 17.33 4.52
N THR A 147 1.53 16.00 4.55
CA THR A 147 0.35 15.20 4.88
C THR A 147 0.77 13.88 5.53
N GLY A 148 -0.19 13.11 6.05
CA GLY A 148 0.09 11.83 6.67
C GLY A 148 -1.06 10.84 6.53
N GLY A 149 -0.80 9.62 6.97
CA GLY A 149 -1.75 8.53 7.05
C GLY A 149 -1.40 7.31 6.20
N THR A 150 -2.19 6.26 6.37
CA THR A 150 -1.95 4.93 5.79
C THR A 150 -1.90 4.92 4.26
N SER A 151 -2.57 5.86 3.58
CA SER A 151 -2.48 6.02 2.12
C SER A 151 -1.06 6.31 1.65
N TYR A 152 -0.32 7.13 2.38
CA TYR A 152 1.06 7.49 2.04
C TYR A 152 2.05 6.42 2.49
N ALA A 153 1.77 5.74 3.60
CA ALA A 153 2.49 4.54 4.03
C ALA A 153 2.45 3.46 2.93
N THR A 154 1.25 3.16 2.43
CA THR A 154 1.02 2.22 1.31
C THR A 154 1.83 2.63 0.08
N THR A 155 1.82 3.89 -0.27
CA THR A 155 2.55 4.43 -1.43
C THR A 155 4.06 4.26 -1.28
N ARG A 156 4.62 4.47 -0.08
CA ARG A 156 6.05 4.27 0.20
C ARG A 156 6.47 2.80 0.10
N VAL A 157 5.63 1.88 0.61
CA VAL A 157 5.88 0.43 0.48
C VAL A 157 5.76 -0.01 -0.98
N ALA A 158 4.81 0.52 -1.74
CA ALA A 158 4.72 0.25 -3.18
C ALA A 158 5.96 0.72 -3.93
N GLY A 159 6.48 1.92 -3.61
CA GLY A 159 7.75 2.43 -4.17
C GLY A 159 8.94 1.51 -3.84
N LEU A 160 9.05 1.06 -2.59
CA LEU A 160 10.09 0.12 -2.17
C LEU A 160 10.00 -1.21 -2.94
N ALA A 161 8.79 -1.76 -3.11
CA ALA A 161 8.57 -2.97 -3.90
C ALA A 161 8.96 -2.80 -5.37
N MET A 162 8.69 -1.63 -5.97
CA MET A 162 9.08 -1.31 -7.35
C MET A 162 10.60 -1.26 -7.50
N ARG A 163 11.31 -0.58 -6.58
CA ARG A 163 12.78 -0.53 -6.61
C ARG A 163 13.43 -1.89 -6.41
N PHE A 164 12.82 -2.78 -5.61
CA PHE A 164 13.28 -4.16 -5.51
C PHE A 164 13.13 -4.92 -6.84
N LEU A 165 12.04 -4.70 -7.57
CA LEU A 165 11.78 -5.35 -8.85
C LEU A 165 12.72 -4.88 -9.97
N ALA A 166 13.19 -3.64 -9.94
CA ALA A 166 14.03 -3.07 -10.98
C ALA A 166 15.26 -3.95 -11.30
N PRO A 167 16.11 -4.33 -10.34
CA PRO A 167 17.20 -5.29 -10.55
C PRO A 167 16.75 -6.76 -10.54
N ASN A 168 15.50 -7.07 -10.13
CA ASN A 168 14.98 -8.43 -9.97
C ASN A 168 13.66 -8.63 -10.73
N PRO A 169 13.60 -8.41 -12.07
CA PRO A 169 12.33 -8.37 -12.82
C PRO A 169 11.57 -9.71 -12.81
N GLU A 170 12.26 -10.82 -12.60
CA GLU A 170 11.67 -12.17 -12.54
C GLU A 170 11.23 -12.59 -11.12
N ALA A 171 11.47 -11.74 -10.10
CA ALA A 171 11.08 -12.07 -8.73
C ALA A 171 9.56 -12.28 -8.63
N SER A 172 9.13 -13.32 -7.92
CA SER A 172 7.72 -13.58 -7.66
C SER A 172 7.14 -12.60 -6.63
N THR A 173 5.82 -12.55 -6.48
CA THR A 173 5.17 -11.78 -5.39
C THR A 173 5.61 -12.27 -4.02
N THR A 174 5.85 -13.56 -3.87
CA THR A 174 6.41 -14.15 -2.64
C THR A 174 7.80 -13.60 -2.33
N ASP A 175 8.66 -13.45 -3.36
CA ASP A 175 10.01 -12.87 -3.18
C ASP A 175 9.92 -11.39 -2.78
N ILE A 176 9.01 -10.64 -3.40
CA ILE A 176 8.78 -9.23 -3.04
C ILE A 176 8.30 -9.12 -1.57
N ILE A 177 7.33 -9.94 -1.17
CA ILE A 177 6.82 -9.95 0.21
C ILE A 177 7.95 -10.36 1.19
N ALA A 178 8.70 -11.40 0.89
CA ALA A 178 9.83 -11.83 1.71
C ALA A 178 10.88 -10.71 1.84
N PHE A 179 11.18 -9.99 0.76
CA PHE A 179 12.04 -8.82 0.80
C PHE A 179 11.49 -7.73 1.72
N LEU A 180 10.22 -7.33 1.56
CA LEU A 180 9.59 -6.32 2.41
C LEU A 180 9.62 -6.73 3.89
N VAL A 181 9.32 -7.98 4.19
CA VAL A 181 9.38 -8.53 5.56
C VAL A 181 10.80 -8.51 6.11
N SER A 182 11.81 -8.82 5.30
CA SER A 182 13.22 -8.79 5.72
C SER A 182 13.70 -7.39 6.14
N ARG A 183 13.03 -6.33 5.65
CA ARG A 183 13.31 -4.93 6.01
C ARG A 183 12.65 -4.51 7.33
N THR A 184 11.75 -5.33 7.87
CA THR A 184 11.04 -4.97 9.11
C THR A 184 11.92 -5.15 10.35
N ARG A 185 11.65 -4.33 11.35
CA ARG A 185 12.18 -4.45 12.72
C ARG A 185 11.01 -4.71 13.68
N PRO A 186 11.17 -5.60 14.66
CA PRO A 186 10.15 -5.78 15.70
C PRO A 186 9.89 -4.48 16.45
N VAL A 187 8.62 -4.20 16.73
CA VAL A 187 8.20 -3.06 17.54
C VAL A 187 7.37 -3.57 18.71
N SER A 188 7.82 -3.29 19.94
CA SER A 188 7.11 -3.70 21.14
C SER A 188 5.78 -2.96 21.27
N GLY A 189 4.69 -3.72 21.47
CA GLY A 189 3.35 -3.16 21.70
C GLY A 189 2.60 -2.69 20.46
N ALA A 190 3.19 -2.80 19.26
CA ALA A 190 2.46 -2.57 18.01
C ALA A 190 1.80 -3.88 17.53
N PRO A 191 0.47 -3.94 17.42
CA PRO A 191 -0.24 -5.13 16.94
C PRO A 191 -0.14 -5.22 15.41
N LEU A 192 0.95 -5.83 14.92
CA LEU A 192 1.28 -6.02 13.51
C LEU A 192 1.77 -7.44 13.28
N VAL A 193 1.59 -7.96 12.06
CA VAL A 193 2.06 -9.30 11.67
C VAL A 193 3.60 -9.38 11.64
N HIS A 194 4.26 -8.39 11.01
CA HIS A 194 5.71 -8.43 10.81
C HIS A 194 6.46 -7.33 11.55
N GLY A 195 6.03 -6.07 11.42
CA GLY A 195 6.70 -4.98 12.13
C GLY A 195 6.85 -3.68 11.34
N TRP A 196 7.92 -2.94 11.65
CA TRP A 196 8.18 -1.60 11.17
C TRP A 196 9.39 -1.53 10.23
N ILE A 197 9.23 -0.90 9.07
CA ILE A 197 10.35 -0.53 8.20
C ILE A 197 10.70 0.94 8.51
N PRO A 198 11.87 1.23 9.12
CA PRO A 198 12.21 2.57 9.59
C PRO A 198 12.34 3.61 8.49
N ASP A 199 12.95 3.21 7.38
CA ASP A 199 13.10 4.06 6.20
C ASP A 199 12.87 3.25 4.93
N PRO A 200 11.66 3.34 4.35
CA PRO A 200 11.36 2.67 3.09
C PRO A 200 12.04 3.32 1.88
N SER A 201 12.66 4.51 2.03
CA SER A 201 13.41 5.18 0.97
C SER A 201 14.90 4.83 0.98
N ASP A 202 15.37 4.12 2.02
CA ASP A 202 16.76 3.71 2.15
C ASP A 202 17.02 2.46 1.32
N ASP A 203 17.85 2.60 0.30
CA ASP A 203 18.27 1.54 -0.63
C ASP A 203 19.60 0.88 -0.24
N PHE A 204 20.11 1.09 0.96
CA PHE A 204 21.31 0.46 1.44
C PHE A 204 21.13 -1.07 1.54
N GLY A 205 21.70 -1.79 0.57
CA GLY A 205 21.70 -3.25 0.52
C GLY A 205 21.10 -3.86 -0.75
N PHE A 206 20.88 -3.06 -1.79
CA PHE A 206 20.64 -3.58 -3.15
C PHE A 206 21.93 -3.77 -3.92
#